data_4185f64487f2bd4925316536f7664ea6
#
_entry.id   4185f64487f2bd4925316536f7664ea6
#
_cell.length_a   1.000
_cell.length_b   1.000
_cell.length_c   1.000
_cell.angle_alpha   90.00
_cell.angle_beta   90.00
_cell.angle_gamma   90.00
#
_symmetry.space_group_name_H-M   'P 1'
#
loop_
_entity.id
_entity.type
_entity.pdbx_description
1 polymer ?
#
loop_
_entity_poly.entity_id
_entity_poly.type
_entity_poly.pdbx_seq_one_letter_code
_entity_poly.pdbx_strand_id
1 'polypeptide(L)'
;MPGITFLIGNGFDLNVGLKTRYAQFYEYYIKKYPNDFFSESMKRDIELWSDLEVALGKSTEQVPEGKENSFGDSIDLLEISLAEYLQREQERIKIAEDQQEDIAKSMEQYLVKFYQEFPLEHRRSIEKIIKGCRGEMIYSFISFNYTNVLDQCVETTRKHLNGNKLGYYTTANGQQYFNVLGNIEHIHGTLEREMILGVNDV
;
A
#
# COMPACT_ATOMS: atom_id res chain seq x y z
N MET A 1 -0.89 -25.02 3.26
CA MET A 1 -1.54 -24.67 1.99
C MET A 1 -0.53 -23.81 1.21
N PRO A 2 -0.38 -23.96 -0.10
CA PRO A 2 0.47 -23.08 -0.88
C PRO A 2 -0.12 -21.67 -0.95
N GLY A 3 0.74 -20.65 -0.97
CA GLY A 3 0.30 -19.27 -1.00
C GLY A 3 1.25 -18.37 -1.77
N ILE A 4 0.71 -17.27 -2.27
CA ILE A 4 1.42 -16.19 -2.92
C ILE A 4 1.09 -14.93 -2.15
N THR A 5 2.11 -14.20 -1.71
CA THR A 5 1.93 -12.93 -1.00
C THR A 5 2.43 -11.78 -1.87
N PHE A 6 1.56 -10.82 -2.12
CA PHE A 6 1.88 -9.59 -2.82
C PHE A 6 2.28 -8.51 -1.82
N LEU A 7 3.41 -7.86 -2.08
CA LEU A 7 3.84 -6.69 -1.35
C LEU A 7 3.32 -5.45 -2.11
N ILE A 8 2.46 -4.68 -1.46
CA ILE A 8 1.78 -3.54 -2.08
C ILE A 8 2.27 -2.25 -1.44
N GLY A 9 2.90 -1.41 -2.23
CA GLY A 9 3.34 -0.08 -1.83
C GLY A 9 2.57 1.02 -2.53
N ASN A 10 3.01 2.26 -2.33
CA ASN A 10 2.37 3.48 -2.81
C ASN A 10 2.12 3.51 -4.34
N GLY A 11 2.84 2.70 -5.12
CA GLY A 11 2.59 2.54 -6.55
C GLY A 11 1.16 2.11 -6.88
N PHE A 12 0.50 1.35 -6.00
CA PHE A 12 -0.89 0.97 -6.16
C PHE A 12 -1.81 2.19 -6.08
N ASP A 13 -1.68 3.00 -5.05
CA ASP A 13 -2.47 4.22 -4.85
C ASP A 13 -2.26 5.23 -5.99
N LEU A 14 -1.01 5.40 -6.44
CA LEU A 14 -0.69 6.24 -7.58
C LEU A 14 -1.33 5.75 -8.88
N ASN A 15 -1.38 4.43 -9.08
CA ASN A 15 -1.98 3.83 -10.28
C ASN A 15 -3.49 4.04 -10.36
N VAL A 16 -4.17 4.08 -9.23
CA VAL A 16 -5.61 4.43 -9.18
C VAL A 16 -5.87 5.94 -9.18
N GLY A 17 -4.82 6.76 -9.31
CA GLY A 17 -4.91 8.21 -9.50
C GLY A 17 -4.88 9.05 -8.22
N LEU A 18 -4.55 8.46 -7.07
CA LEU A 18 -4.36 9.22 -5.84
C LEU A 18 -3.03 10.00 -5.86
N LYS A 19 -3.02 11.12 -5.17
CA LYS A 19 -1.83 11.96 -5.01
C LYS A 19 -1.16 11.65 -3.68
N THR A 20 -0.62 10.45 -3.54
CA THR A 20 -0.05 9.95 -2.27
C THR A 20 1.48 9.97 -2.23
N ARG A 21 2.13 10.68 -3.15
CA ARG A 21 3.59 10.90 -3.05
C ARG A 21 3.91 11.87 -1.93
N TYR A 22 4.96 11.63 -1.18
CA TYR A 22 5.42 12.54 -0.13
C TYR A 22 5.64 13.97 -0.65
N ALA A 23 6.22 14.15 -1.82
CA ALA A 23 6.40 15.48 -2.40
C ALA A 23 5.07 16.27 -2.52
N GLN A 24 3.96 15.60 -2.85
CA GLN A 24 2.64 16.23 -2.95
C GLN A 24 2.07 16.57 -1.57
N PHE A 25 2.31 15.72 -0.59
CA PHE A 25 1.97 16.00 0.81
C PHE A 25 2.78 17.19 1.34
N TYR A 26 4.09 17.27 1.06
CA TYR A 26 4.92 18.38 1.54
C TYR A 26 4.50 19.74 0.99
N GLU A 27 4.08 19.82 -0.27
CA GLU A 27 3.48 21.04 -0.82
C GLU A 27 2.24 21.47 -0.03
N TYR A 28 1.39 20.51 0.35
CA TYR A 28 0.23 20.76 1.19
C TYR A 28 0.64 21.22 2.60
N TYR A 29 1.58 20.49 3.23
CA TYR A 29 2.04 20.76 4.60
C TYR A 29 2.70 22.14 4.72
N ILE A 30 3.66 22.46 3.85
CA ILE A 30 4.36 23.74 3.82
C ILE A 30 3.38 24.92 3.63
N LYS A 31 2.36 24.74 2.81
CA LYS A 31 1.35 25.76 2.57
C LYS A 31 0.47 25.99 3.80
N LYS A 32 0.13 24.91 4.52
CA LYS A 32 -0.74 24.94 5.69
C LYS A 32 -0.01 25.46 6.95
N TYR A 33 1.26 25.10 7.09
CA TYR A 33 2.10 25.40 8.25
C TYR A 33 3.46 25.99 7.86
N PRO A 34 3.50 27.20 7.26
CA PRO A 34 4.70 27.74 6.62
C PRO A 34 5.87 28.03 7.58
N ASN A 35 5.61 28.14 8.87
CA ASN A 35 6.59 28.46 9.91
C ASN A 35 6.88 27.28 10.85
N ASP A 36 6.39 26.09 10.56
CA ASP A 36 6.68 24.89 11.34
C ASP A 36 8.11 24.42 11.11
N PHE A 37 8.68 23.73 12.09
CA PHE A 37 10.04 23.18 12.06
C PHE A 37 10.29 22.33 10.80
N PHE A 38 9.38 21.42 10.48
CA PHE A 38 9.54 20.55 9.31
C PHE A 38 9.33 21.29 7.99
N SER A 39 8.46 22.29 7.95
CA SER A 39 8.29 23.13 6.74
C SER A 39 9.58 23.87 6.36
N GLU A 40 10.30 24.37 7.34
CA GLU A 40 11.61 24.99 7.15
C GLU A 40 12.64 23.97 6.65
N SER A 41 12.66 22.76 7.22
CA SER A 41 13.53 21.66 6.81
C SER A 41 13.24 21.18 5.40
N MET A 42 11.96 20.98 5.05
CA MET A 42 11.51 20.56 3.71
C MET A 42 11.90 21.58 2.61
N LYS A 43 11.76 22.88 2.90
CA LYS A 43 12.17 23.96 1.96
C LYS A 43 13.68 23.96 1.71
N ARG A 44 14.47 23.63 2.73
CA ARG A 44 15.92 23.64 2.69
C ARG A 44 16.51 22.45 1.96
N ASP A 45 15.94 21.25 2.16
CA ASP A 45 16.46 19.99 1.64
C ASP A 45 15.32 19.03 1.27
N ILE A 46 14.70 19.29 0.12
CA ILE A 46 13.60 18.46 -0.39
C ILE A 46 14.05 17.05 -0.78
N GLU A 47 15.33 16.86 -1.11
CA GLU A 47 15.87 15.54 -1.46
C GLU A 47 15.93 14.62 -0.25
N LEU A 48 16.34 15.15 0.91
CA LEU A 48 16.26 14.41 2.18
C LEU A 48 14.84 13.94 2.47
N TRP A 49 13.86 14.78 2.21
CA TRP A 49 12.44 14.51 2.43
C TRP A 49 11.79 13.62 1.36
N SER A 50 12.58 13.08 0.40
CA SER A 50 12.09 12.03 -0.50
C SER A 50 11.75 10.72 0.24
N ASP A 51 12.37 10.52 1.40
CA ASP A 51 12.12 9.44 2.36
C ASP A 51 11.77 10.06 3.71
N LEU A 52 10.48 9.99 4.09
CA LEU A 52 9.95 10.58 5.31
C LEU A 52 10.61 10.01 6.56
N GLU A 53 10.84 8.71 6.59
CA GLU A 53 11.39 8.01 7.76
C GLU A 53 12.84 8.42 8.00
N VAL A 54 13.65 8.47 6.93
CA VAL A 54 15.03 8.95 6.98
C VAL A 54 15.08 10.43 7.38
N ALA A 55 14.18 11.24 6.84
CA ALA A 55 14.14 12.68 7.17
C ALA A 55 13.79 12.92 8.64
N LEU A 56 12.81 12.18 9.18
CA LEU A 56 12.44 12.25 10.60
C LEU A 56 13.61 11.80 11.49
N GLY A 57 14.24 10.67 11.20
CA GLY A 57 15.40 10.19 11.95
C GLY A 57 16.53 11.23 12.02
N LYS A 58 16.92 11.80 10.88
CA LYS A 58 17.94 12.87 10.84
C LYS A 58 17.50 14.16 11.53
N SER A 59 16.21 14.46 11.51
CA SER A 59 15.68 15.66 12.19
C SER A 59 15.79 15.55 13.70
N THR A 60 15.71 14.36 14.28
CA THR A 60 15.89 14.15 15.73
C THR A 60 17.28 14.55 16.20
N GLU A 61 18.32 14.32 15.38
CA GLU A 61 19.69 14.67 15.69
C GLU A 61 19.95 16.21 15.67
N GLN A 62 19.06 16.96 15.03
CA GLN A 62 19.18 18.40 14.82
C GLN A 62 18.34 19.22 15.81
N VAL A 63 17.67 18.58 16.76
CA VAL A 63 16.83 19.28 17.74
C VAL A 63 17.70 20.10 18.70
N PRO A 64 17.53 21.44 18.79
CA PRO A 64 18.29 22.25 19.73
C PRO A 64 17.90 21.92 21.17
N GLU A 65 18.89 21.99 22.07
CA GLU A 65 18.67 21.80 23.51
C GLU A 65 17.53 22.70 24.03
N GLY A 66 16.59 22.10 24.77
CA GLY A 66 15.41 22.79 25.31
C GLY A 66 14.28 23.02 24.31
N LYS A 67 14.36 22.41 23.11
CA LYS A 67 13.30 22.45 22.08
C LYS A 67 12.61 21.10 21.85
N GLU A 68 12.86 20.13 22.69
CA GLU A 68 12.38 18.76 22.55
C GLU A 68 10.85 18.69 22.53
N ASN A 69 10.17 19.43 23.42
CA ASN A 69 8.71 19.48 23.44
C ASN A 69 8.13 20.10 22.15
N SER A 70 8.73 21.22 21.70
CA SER A 70 8.30 21.87 20.45
C SER A 70 8.53 20.98 19.23
N PHE A 71 9.57 20.15 19.23
CA PHE A 71 9.84 19.17 18.19
C PHE A 71 8.81 18.04 18.24
N GLY A 72 8.46 17.53 19.42
CA GLY A 72 7.38 16.56 19.61
C GLY A 72 6.05 17.07 19.06
N ASP A 73 5.67 18.31 19.40
CA ASP A 73 4.46 18.95 18.86
C ASP A 73 4.47 19.01 17.32
N SER A 74 5.65 19.26 16.71
CA SER A 74 5.78 19.28 15.24
C SER A 74 5.66 17.87 14.64
N ILE A 75 6.12 16.81 15.31
CA ILE A 75 5.91 15.42 14.88
C ILE A 75 4.42 15.09 14.87
N ASP A 76 3.72 15.36 15.98
CA ASP A 76 2.27 15.13 16.10
C ASP A 76 1.50 15.90 15.01
N LEU A 77 1.89 17.14 14.75
CA LEU A 77 1.30 17.97 13.71
C LEU A 77 1.52 17.38 12.31
N LEU A 78 2.72 16.89 12.04
CA LEU A 78 3.06 16.24 10.77
C LEU A 78 2.24 14.98 10.55
N GLU A 79 2.13 14.12 11.56
CA GLU A 79 1.36 12.88 11.53
C GLU A 79 -0.12 13.15 11.29
N ILE A 80 -0.74 14.03 12.08
CA ILE A 80 -2.13 14.43 11.91
C ILE A 80 -2.37 14.99 10.51
N SER A 81 -1.46 15.84 10.02
CA SER A 81 -1.59 16.46 8.71
C SER A 81 -1.45 15.46 7.57
N LEU A 82 -0.58 14.46 7.71
CA LEU A 82 -0.44 13.37 6.74
C LEU A 82 -1.73 12.54 6.71
N ALA A 83 -2.26 12.17 7.87
CA ALA A 83 -3.51 11.44 7.96
C ALA A 83 -4.68 12.22 7.30
N GLU A 84 -4.84 13.51 7.60
CA GLU A 84 -5.85 14.36 6.97
C GLU A 84 -5.69 14.47 5.45
N TYR A 85 -4.44 14.58 4.97
CA TYR A 85 -4.14 14.66 3.55
C TYR A 85 -4.51 13.36 2.82
N LEU A 86 -4.06 12.24 3.36
CA LEU A 86 -4.33 10.91 2.78
C LEU A 86 -5.82 10.58 2.84
N GLN A 87 -6.51 10.96 3.92
CA GLN A 87 -7.96 10.79 4.05
C GLN A 87 -8.71 11.51 2.92
N ARG A 88 -8.34 12.76 2.63
CA ARG A 88 -8.93 13.52 1.51
C ARG A 88 -8.66 12.88 0.15
N GLU A 89 -7.46 12.36 -0.04
CA GLU A 89 -7.14 11.66 -1.29
C GLU A 89 -7.94 10.36 -1.41
N GLN A 90 -8.03 9.56 -0.35
CA GLN A 90 -8.81 8.33 -0.31
C GLN A 90 -10.31 8.56 -0.59
N GLU A 91 -10.89 9.62 -0.04
CA GLU A 91 -12.31 9.98 -0.24
C GLU A 91 -12.65 10.35 -1.69
N ARG A 92 -11.65 10.60 -2.54
CA ARG A 92 -11.83 10.84 -3.98
C ARG A 92 -12.12 9.54 -4.74
N ILE A 93 -11.71 8.40 -4.18
CA ILE A 93 -11.99 7.09 -4.76
C ILE A 93 -13.38 6.67 -4.33
N LYS A 94 -14.28 6.57 -5.31
CA LYS A 94 -15.62 6.04 -5.14
C LYS A 94 -15.83 4.98 -6.21
N ILE A 95 -15.88 3.73 -5.79
CA ILE A 95 -16.16 2.62 -6.68
C ILE A 95 -17.66 2.65 -7.01
N ALA A 96 -18.00 3.11 -8.21
CA ALA A 96 -19.37 3.13 -8.69
C ALA A 96 -19.86 1.70 -8.99
N GLU A 97 -21.16 1.48 -8.94
CA GLU A 97 -21.75 0.13 -9.14
C GLU A 97 -21.37 -0.48 -10.49
N ASP A 98 -21.33 0.35 -11.54
CA ASP A 98 -20.94 -0.07 -12.90
C ASP A 98 -19.45 -0.42 -13.04
N GLN A 99 -18.61 0.01 -12.12
CA GLN A 99 -17.16 -0.30 -12.09
C GLN A 99 -16.83 -1.58 -11.30
N GLN A 100 -17.75 -2.07 -10.47
CA GLN A 100 -17.47 -3.19 -9.56
C GLN A 100 -17.10 -4.47 -10.30
N GLU A 101 -17.79 -4.78 -11.39
CA GLU A 101 -17.52 -5.95 -12.22
C GLU A 101 -16.13 -5.87 -12.87
N ASP A 102 -15.76 -4.71 -13.40
CA ASP A 102 -14.46 -4.51 -14.05
C ASP A 102 -13.30 -4.59 -13.05
N ILE A 103 -13.47 -4.04 -11.84
CA ILE A 103 -12.51 -4.16 -10.76
C ILE A 103 -12.32 -5.63 -10.37
N ALA A 104 -13.41 -6.36 -10.15
CA ALA A 104 -13.36 -7.76 -9.75
C ALA A 104 -12.67 -8.63 -10.82
N LYS A 105 -13.03 -8.45 -12.09
CA LYS A 105 -12.39 -9.15 -13.22
C LYS A 105 -10.91 -8.82 -13.35
N SER A 106 -10.55 -7.55 -13.18
CA SER A 106 -9.15 -7.11 -13.22
C SER A 106 -8.36 -7.73 -12.07
N MET A 107 -8.87 -7.68 -10.85
CA MET A 107 -8.23 -8.31 -9.69
C MET A 107 -8.05 -9.81 -9.89
N GLU A 108 -9.08 -10.53 -10.33
CA GLU A 108 -9.00 -11.96 -10.63
C GLU A 108 -7.90 -12.24 -11.67
N GLN A 109 -7.91 -11.51 -12.79
CA GLN A 109 -6.95 -11.68 -13.86
C GLN A 109 -5.51 -11.41 -13.42
N TYR A 110 -5.28 -10.26 -12.73
CA TYR A 110 -3.94 -9.87 -12.31
C TYR A 110 -3.39 -10.79 -11.23
N LEU A 111 -4.19 -11.21 -10.27
CA LEU A 111 -3.74 -12.11 -9.21
C LEU A 111 -3.37 -13.50 -9.75
N VAL A 112 -4.22 -14.10 -10.57
CA VAL A 112 -3.98 -15.45 -11.08
C VAL A 112 -2.91 -15.47 -12.17
N LYS A 113 -2.75 -14.38 -12.92
CA LYS A 113 -1.85 -14.30 -14.08
C LYS A 113 -0.67 -13.34 -13.87
N PHE A 114 -0.40 -12.90 -12.66
CA PHE A 114 0.64 -11.89 -12.34
C PHE A 114 1.99 -12.16 -13.00
N TYR A 115 2.34 -13.43 -13.19
CA TYR A 115 3.63 -13.84 -13.73
C TYR A 115 3.68 -13.83 -15.26
N GLN A 116 2.57 -13.59 -15.97
CA GLN A 116 2.55 -13.64 -17.44
C GLN A 116 3.37 -12.53 -18.10
N GLU A 117 3.53 -11.39 -17.41
CA GLU A 117 4.35 -10.27 -17.87
C GLU A 117 5.86 -10.44 -17.60
N PHE A 118 6.25 -11.52 -16.89
CA PHE A 118 7.65 -11.78 -16.58
C PHE A 118 8.38 -12.39 -17.79
N PRO A 119 9.71 -12.28 -17.86
CA PRO A 119 10.53 -12.96 -18.84
C PRO A 119 10.22 -14.47 -18.88
N LEU A 120 10.30 -15.07 -20.06
CA LEU A 120 9.86 -16.46 -20.30
C LEU A 120 10.45 -17.48 -19.31
N GLU A 121 11.71 -17.30 -18.93
CA GLU A 121 12.40 -18.18 -17.97
C GLU A 121 11.74 -18.12 -16.58
N HIS A 122 11.50 -16.92 -16.06
CA HIS A 122 10.83 -16.72 -14.77
C HIS A 122 9.40 -17.22 -14.81
N ARG A 123 8.68 -16.97 -15.89
CA ARG A 123 7.31 -17.46 -16.09
C ARG A 123 7.25 -18.99 -16.00
N ARG A 124 8.13 -19.69 -16.72
CA ARG A 124 8.21 -21.16 -16.69
C ARG A 124 8.53 -21.71 -15.31
N SER A 125 9.41 -21.03 -14.59
CA SER A 125 9.78 -21.42 -13.22
C SER A 125 8.57 -21.29 -12.26
N ILE A 126 7.84 -20.18 -12.34
CA ILE A 126 6.63 -19.95 -11.53
C ILE A 126 5.53 -20.93 -11.89
N GLU A 127 5.27 -21.15 -13.17
CA GLU A 127 4.28 -22.15 -13.63
C GLU A 127 4.62 -23.57 -13.13
N LYS A 128 5.90 -23.94 -13.14
CA LYS A 128 6.34 -25.24 -12.62
C LYS A 128 6.05 -25.35 -11.12
N ILE A 129 6.29 -24.28 -10.35
CA ILE A 129 5.99 -24.24 -8.91
C ILE A 129 4.48 -24.39 -8.70
N ILE A 130 3.66 -23.59 -9.38
CA ILE A 130 2.20 -23.62 -9.25
C ILE A 130 1.67 -25.00 -9.61
N LYS A 131 2.10 -25.60 -10.74
CA LYS A 131 1.68 -26.95 -11.17
C LYS A 131 2.14 -28.07 -10.23
N GLY A 132 3.15 -27.81 -9.42
CA GLY A 132 3.65 -28.74 -8.39
C GLY A 132 2.90 -28.63 -7.05
N CYS A 133 2.15 -27.57 -6.82
CA CYS A 133 1.39 -27.36 -5.60
C CYS A 133 0.19 -28.32 -5.50
N ARG A 134 -0.28 -28.55 -4.26
CA ARG A 134 -1.48 -29.33 -3.96
C ARG A 134 -2.32 -28.61 -2.92
N GLY A 135 -3.63 -28.56 -3.15
CA GLY A 135 -4.58 -27.83 -2.30
C GLY A 135 -4.88 -26.43 -2.84
N GLU A 136 -5.66 -25.66 -2.13
CA GLU A 136 -6.03 -24.31 -2.51
C GLU A 136 -4.80 -23.38 -2.53
N MET A 137 -4.70 -22.52 -3.55
CA MET A 137 -3.66 -21.49 -3.67
C MET A 137 -4.19 -20.20 -3.09
N ILE A 138 -3.59 -19.73 -1.99
CA ILE A 138 -4.04 -18.51 -1.30
C ILE A 138 -3.25 -17.30 -1.79
N TYR A 139 -3.95 -16.23 -2.17
CA TYR A 139 -3.40 -14.96 -2.64
C TYR A 139 -3.60 -13.90 -1.55
N SER A 140 -2.58 -13.62 -0.77
CA SER A 140 -2.59 -12.67 0.34
C SER A 140 -1.81 -11.40 0.01
N PHE A 141 -1.99 -10.35 0.83
CA PHE A 141 -1.37 -9.05 0.63
C PHE A 141 -0.71 -8.56 1.91
N ILE A 142 0.45 -7.94 1.76
CA ILE A 142 1.07 -7.10 2.77
C ILE A 142 1.09 -5.68 2.19
N SER A 143 0.34 -4.78 2.81
CA SER A 143 0.22 -3.39 2.39
C SER A 143 1.10 -2.48 3.24
N PHE A 144 1.88 -1.64 2.57
CA PHE A 144 2.65 -0.55 3.17
C PHE A 144 1.89 0.79 3.05
N ASN A 145 0.69 0.78 2.46
CA ASN A 145 -0.13 1.98 2.30
C ASN A 145 -1.01 2.20 3.52
N TYR A 146 -1.18 3.45 3.91
CA TYR A 146 -2.10 3.87 4.96
C TYR A 146 -3.56 3.90 4.49
N THR A 147 -3.79 3.99 3.17
CA THR A 147 -5.12 4.03 2.58
C THR A 147 -5.76 2.64 2.56
N ASN A 148 -7.08 2.59 2.56
CA ASN A 148 -7.87 1.36 2.44
C ASN A 148 -8.33 1.06 1.00
N VAL A 149 -7.72 1.68 -0.02
CA VAL A 149 -8.14 1.52 -1.41
C VAL A 149 -7.98 0.08 -1.90
N LEU A 150 -6.88 -0.59 -1.50
CA LEU A 150 -6.71 -2.02 -1.78
C LEU A 150 -7.81 -2.85 -1.14
N ASP A 151 -8.17 -2.54 0.12
CA ASP A 151 -9.24 -3.22 0.85
C ASP A 151 -10.59 -3.08 0.13
N GLN A 152 -10.90 -1.88 -0.36
CA GLN A 152 -12.11 -1.63 -1.14
C GLN A 152 -12.13 -2.46 -2.43
N CYS A 153 -11.01 -2.57 -3.16
CA CYS A 153 -10.91 -3.40 -4.36
C CYS A 153 -11.08 -4.89 -4.04
N VAL A 154 -10.43 -5.39 -3.00
CA VAL A 154 -10.52 -6.79 -2.56
C VAL A 154 -11.93 -7.11 -2.09
N GLU A 155 -12.55 -6.24 -1.31
CA GLU A 155 -13.93 -6.45 -0.83
C GLU A 155 -14.95 -6.39 -1.95
N THR A 156 -14.78 -5.48 -2.91
CA THR A 156 -15.59 -5.43 -4.14
C THR A 156 -15.48 -6.74 -4.91
N THR A 157 -14.25 -7.28 -5.02
CA THR A 157 -14.01 -8.57 -5.69
C THR A 157 -14.71 -9.71 -4.95
N ARG A 158 -14.62 -9.76 -3.62
CA ARG A 158 -15.33 -10.77 -2.79
C ARG A 158 -16.84 -10.73 -2.99
N LYS A 159 -17.43 -9.54 -3.01
CA LYS A 159 -18.86 -9.34 -3.25
C LYS A 159 -19.26 -9.83 -4.64
N HIS A 160 -18.50 -9.47 -5.67
CA HIS A 160 -18.78 -9.88 -7.05
C HIS A 160 -18.68 -11.40 -7.23
N LEU A 161 -17.66 -12.03 -6.64
CA LEU A 161 -17.45 -13.48 -6.70
C LEU A 161 -18.39 -14.27 -5.75
N ASN A 162 -19.15 -13.57 -4.94
CA ASN A 162 -19.96 -14.15 -3.86
C ASN A 162 -19.15 -15.09 -2.95
N GLY A 163 -17.94 -14.68 -2.64
CA GLY A 163 -16.97 -15.41 -1.83
C GLY A 163 -15.51 -15.12 -2.20
N ASN A 164 -14.63 -16.05 -1.90
CA ASN A 164 -13.17 -15.86 -2.05
C ASN A 164 -12.55 -16.63 -3.23
N LYS A 165 -13.34 -17.31 -4.08
CA LYS A 165 -12.79 -18.20 -5.12
C LYS A 165 -12.53 -17.45 -6.43
N LEU A 166 -11.25 -17.33 -6.79
CA LEU A 166 -10.73 -16.69 -8.01
C LEU A 166 -10.61 -17.65 -9.20
N GLY A 167 -11.40 -18.73 -9.25
CA GLY A 167 -11.25 -19.76 -10.28
C GLY A 167 -10.30 -20.89 -9.88
N TYR A 168 -9.77 -21.62 -10.85
CA TYR A 168 -8.99 -22.83 -10.62
C TYR A 168 -7.60 -22.75 -11.23
N TYR A 169 -6.64 -23.46 -10.62
CA TYR A 169 -5.42 -23.86 -11.29
C TYR A 169 -5.37 -25.38 -11.46
N THR A 170 -4.64 -25.86 -12.47
CA THR A 170 -4.51 -27.26 -12.77
C THR A 170 -3.08 -27.73 -12.53
N THR A 171 -2.91 -28.77 -11.74
CA THR A 171 -1.61 -29.37 -11.42
C THR A 171 -1.07 -30.20 -12.58
N ALA A 172 0.20 -30.61 -12.50
CA ALA A 172 0.84 -31.42 -13.52
C ALA A 172 0.17 -32.78 -13.74
N ASN A 173 -0.52 -33.35 -12.73
CA ASN A 173 -1.28 -34.58 -12.82
C ASN A 173 -2.76 -34.39 -13.23
N GLY A 174 -3.15 -33.17 -13.62
CA GLY A 174 -4.51 -32.85 -14.06
C GLY A 174 -5.52 -32.57 -12.97
N GLN A 175 -5.12 -32.56 -11.69
CA GLN A 175 -6.01 -32.26 -10.59
C GLN A 175 -6.24 -30.74 -10.51
N GLN A 176 -7.48 -30.31 -10.25
CA GLN A 176 -7.86 -28.91 -10.11
C GLN A 176 -8.03 -28.53 -8.64
N TYR A 177 -7.52 -27.33 -8.29
CA TYR A 177 -7.72 -26.71 -7.00
C TYR A 177 -8.11 -25.25 -7.17
N PHE A 178 -8.82 -24.68 -6.19
CA PHE A 178 -9.20 -23.28 -6.22
C PHE A 178 -7.99 -22.36 -6.01
N ASN A 179 -8.01 -21.24 -6.71
CA ASN A 179 -7.34 -20.02 -6.33
C ASN A 179 -8.27 -19.28 -5.34
N VAL A 180 -7.73 -18.83 -4.22
CA VAL A 180 -8.52 -18.26 -3.12
C VAL A 180 -7.95 -16.91 -2.72
N LEU A 181 -8.81 -15.90 -2.65
CA LEU A 181 -8.47 -14.57 -2.17
C LEU A 181 -8.25 -14.61 -0.64
N GLY A 182 -7.03 -14.30 -0.21
CA GLY A 182 -6.61 -14.29 1.19
C GLY A 182 -6.81 -12.94 1.88
N ASN A 183 -6.08 -12.71 2.96
CA ASN A 183 -6.17 -11.51 3.78
C ASN A 183 -5.23 -10.41 3.31
N ILE A 184 -5.50 -9.20 3.81
CA ILE A 184 -4.62 -8.03 3.73
C ILE A 184 -4.09 -7.76 5.13
N GLU A 185 -2.76 -7.60 5.24
CA GLU A 185 -2.09 -7.16 6.46
C GLU A 185 -1.47 -5.79 6.19
N HIS A 186 -1.78 -4.81 7.04
CA HIS A 186 -1.21 -3.46 6.95
C HIS A 186 -0.06 -3.31 7.96
N ILE A 187 1.15 -3.17 7.45
CA ILE A 187 2.37 -3.10 8.29
C ILE A 187 2.42 -1.80 9.10
N HIS A 188 2.00 -0.70 8.49
CA HIS A 188 2.06 0.64 9.07
C HIS A 188 0.70 1.10 9.62
N GLY A 189 -0.25 0.17 9.82
CA GLY A 189 -1.63 0.52 10.17
C GLY A 189 -2.41 1.10 8.99
N THR A 190 -3.52 1.76 9.27
CA THR A 190 -4.38 2.44 8.29
C THR A 190 -4.90 3.76 8.86
N LEU A 191 -5.47 4.59 7.99
CA LEU A 191 -6.12 5.85 8.41
C LEU A 191 -7.29 5.64 9.39
N GLU A 192 -7.91 4.45 9.38
CA GLU A 192 -9.03 4.09 10.27
C GLU A 192 -8.56 3.40 11.56
N ARG A 193 -7.31 2.95 11.58
CA ARG A 193 -6.65 2.33 12.73
C ARG A 193 -5.35 3.08 12.96
N GLU A 194 -4.72 2.86 14.10
CA GLU A 194 -3.46 3.50 14.47
C GLU A 194 -2.45 3.50 13.30
N MET A 195 -2.19 4.69 12.75
CA MET A 195 -1.19 4.91 11.71
C MET A 195 0.16 5.01 12.39
N ILE A 196 1.15 4.23 11.93
CA ILE A 196 2.50 4.24 12.50
C ILE A 196 3.43 4.87 11.47
N LEU A 197 3.94 6.06 11.78
CA LEU A 197 5.09 6.61 11.06
C LEU A 197 6.33 5.85 11.55
N GLY A 198 6.86 4.96 10.69
CA GLY A 198 8.08 4.23 10.99
C GLY A 198 9.27 5.20 11.08
N VAL A 199 10.15 5.01 12.07
CA VAL A 199 11.50 5.57 12.06
C VAL A 199 12.42 4.39 11.79
N ASN A 200 13.07 4.38 10.61
CA ASN A 200 14.09 3.38 10.33
C ASN A 200 15.27 3.62 11.29
N ASP A 201 15.59 2.63 12.11
CA ASP A 201 16.86 2.58 12.79
C ASP A 201 17.98 2.51 11.73
N VAL A 202 18.77 3.56 11.64
CA VAL A 202 19.92 3.65 10.75
C VAL A 202 21.15 3.09 11.46
#